data_d0d580959cee14b038c6acf0dc453ec5
#
_entry.id   d0d580959cee14b038c6acf0dc453ec5
#
_cell.length_a   1.000
_cell.length_b   1.000
_cell.length_c   1.000
_cell.angle_alpha   90.00
_cell.angle_beta   90.00
_cell.angle_gamma   90.00
#
_symmetry.space_group_name_H-M   'P 1'
#
loop_
_entity.id
_entity.type
_entity.pdbx_description
1 polymer ?
#
loop_
_entity_poly.entity_id
_entity_poly.type
_entity_poly.pdbx_seq_one_letter_code
_entity_poly.pdbx_strand_id
1 'polypeptide(L)'
;MLKLLYKKSLSLEDAKTLVSFAIQKAKELGVGGAIAVVDNGGHLICLERIDGTMIAAANIAIGKAATAVGFKRPGKVLEKTVSEVRVAMQTLGNATPAPFVPLMGGYPIVVDGEIVGGLAVAGAENGENDEIIALYAIENFMGF
;
A
#
# COMPACT_ATOMS: atom_id res chain seq x y z
N MET A 1 -21.29 -26.61 -16.12
CA MET A 1 -21.82 -25.38 -15.51
C MET A 1 -20.67 -24.55 -14.92
N LEU A 2 -20.69 -23.26 -15.17
CA LEU A 2 -19.65 -22.35 -14.69
C LEU A 2 -19.79 -22.09 -13.18
N LYS A 3 -18.65 -22.07 -12.49
CA LYS A 3 -18.58 -21.65 -11.07
C LYS A 3 -17.67 -20.43 -11.00
N LEU A 4 -18.25 -19.27 -11.29
CA LEU A 4 -17.49 -18.01 -11.24
C LEU A 4 -17.39 -17.52 -9.81
N LEU A 5 -16.19 -17.04 -9.46
CA LEU A 5 -15.95 -16.41 -8.17
C LEU A 5 -16.14 -14.91 -8.30
N TYR A 6 -16.84 -14.32 -7.35
CA TYR A 6 -17.03 -12.88 -7.28
C TYR A 6 -16.08 -12.32 -6.22
N LYS A 7 -15.32 -11.29 -6.61
CA LYS A 7 -14.37 -10.63 -5.73
C LYS A 7 -14.72 -9.16 -5.63
N LYS A 8 -14.75 -8.66 -4.41
CA LYS A 8 -14.95 -7.23 -4.17
C LYS A 8 -13.67 -6.48 -4.44
N SER A 9 -13.77 -5.28 -4.94
CA SER A 9 -12.63 -4.40 -5.18
C SER A 9 -12.99 -2.96 -4.88
N LEU A 10 -11.99 -2.19 -4.46
CA LEU A 10 -12.15 -0.76 -4.21
C LEU A 10 -12.55 -0.04 -5.49
N SER A 11 -13.42 0.95 -5.35
CA SER A 11 -13.77 1.88 -6.42
C SER A 11 -12.74 3.00 -6.50
N LEU A 12 -12.74 3.74 -7.61
CA LEU A 12 -11.94 4.96 -7.71
C LEU A 12 -12.34 5.99 -6.64
N GLU A 13 -13.63 6.09 -6.34
CA GLU A 13 -14.12 7.01 -5.30
C GLU A 13 -13.52 6.68 -3.93
N ASP A 14 -13.54 5.41 -3.55
CA ASP A 14 -12.92 4.96 -2.30
C ASP A 14 -11.41 5.17 -2.29
N ALA A 15 -10.76 4.90 -3.42
CA ALA A 15 -9.31 5.13 -3.56
C ALA A 15 -8.97 6.61 -3.35
N LYS A 16 -9.75 7.52 -3.93
CA LYS A 16 -9.54 8.96 -3.74
C LYS A 16 -9.76 9.41 -2.30
N THR A 17 -10.74 8.83 -1.62
CA THR A 17 -10.98 9.09 -0.20
C THR A 17 -9.79 8.67 0.65
N LEU A 18 -9.28 7.47 0.42
CA LEU A 18 -8.07 6.98 1.10
C LEU A 18 -6.87 7.90 0.88
N VAL A 19 -6.63 8.30 -0.35
CA VAL A 19 -5.53 9.21 -0.70
C VAL A 19 -5.70 10.56 0.00
N SER A 20 -6.92 11.10 0.07
CA SER A 20 -7.15 12.38 0.72
C SER A 20 -6.83 12.35 2.22
N PHE A 21 -7.17 11.27 2.92
CA PHE A 21 -6.80 11.09 4.32
C PHE A 21 -5.29 11.00 4.50
N ALA A 22 -4.61 10.28 3.62
CA ALA A 22 -3.15 10.15 3.66
C ALA A 22 -2.47 11.52 3.47
N ILE A 23 -2.92 12.29 2.48
CA ILE A 23 -2.37 13.63 2.23
C ILE A 23 -2.60 14.55 3.42
N GLN A 24 -3.78 14.49 4.04
CA GLN A 24 -4.08 15.27 5.24
C GLN A 24 -3.06 14.97 6.34
N LYS A 25 -2.77 13.70 6.58
CA LYS A 25 -1.82 13.31 7.63
C LYS A 25 -0.39 13.71 7.29
N ALA A 26 0.02 13.57 6.04
CA ALA A 26 1.34 14.03 5.60
C ALA A 26 1.52 15.52 5.85
N LYS A 27 0.51 16.33 5.56
CA LYS A 27 0.53 17.78 5.83
C LYS A 27 0.64 18.07 7.32
N GLU A 28 -0.09 17.34 8.16
CA GLU A 28 0.01 17.51 9.62
C GLU A 28 1.44 17.21 10.11
N LEU A 29 2.10 16.20 9.54
CA LEU A 29 3.47 15.85 9.90
C LEU A 29 4.51 16.77 9.26
N GLY A 30 4.12 17.61 8.31
CA GLY A 30 5.02 18.49 7.60
C GLY A 30 5.97 17.74 6.65
N VAL A 31 5.53 16.62 6.08
CA VAL A 31 6.34 15.79 5.18
C VAL A 31 5.69 15.66 3.81
N GLY A 32 6.47 15.21 2.83
CA GLY A 32 5.98 14.81 1.52
C GLY A 32 5.41 13.40 1.55
N GLY A 33 5.40 12.77 0.40
CA GLY A 33 4.99 11.39 0.22
C GLY A 33 4.33 11.15 -1.11
N ALA A 34 4.36 9.91 -1.55
CA ALA A 34 3.54 9.40 -2.64
C ALA A 34 2.60 8.36 -2.05
N ILE A 35 1.35 8.43 -2.44
CA ILE A 35 0.30 7.54 -1.92
C ILE A 35 -0.28 6.78 -3.10
N ALA A 36 -0.24 5.45 -3.04
CA ALA A 36 -0.79 4.58 -4.07
C ALA A 36 -1.92 3.74 -3.50
N VAL A 37 -3.00 3.61 -4.26
CA VAL A 37 -4.08 2.67 -3.97
C VAL A 37 -4.22 1.73 -5.14
N VAL A 38 -4.21 0.43 -4.85
CA VAL A 38 -4.36 -0.64 -5.84
C VAL A 38 -5.65 -1.41 -5.58
N ASP A 39 -6.12 -2.12 -6.61
CA ASP A 39 -7.30 -2.97 -6.50
C ASP A 39 -6.98 -4.33 -5.85
N ASN A 40 -7.97 -5.22 -5.82
CA ASN A 40 -7.83 -6.54 -5.21
C ASN A 40 -6.83 -7.46 -5.93
N GLY A 41 -6.42 -7.11 -7.13
CA GLY A 41 -5.38 -7.82 -7.88
C GLY A 41 -4.02 -7.15 -7.82
N GLY A 42 -3.89 -6.04 -7.09
CA GLY A 42 -2.64 -5.30 -6.98
C GLY A 42 -2.40 -4.29 -8.10
N HIS A 43 -3.40 -4.02 -8.93
CA HIS A 43 -3.30 -3.06 -10.03
C HIS A 43 -3.65 -1.64 -9.59
N LEU A 44 -2.90 -0.67 -10.09
CA LEU A 44 -3.06 0.72 -9.69
C LEU A 44 -4.44 1.29 -10.03
N ILE A 45 -5.07 1.91 -9.03
CA ILE A 45 -6.31 2.69 -9.21
C ILE A 45 -5.99 4.18 -9.15
N CYS A 46 -5.23 4.61 -8.13
CA CYS A 46 -4.97 6.03 -7.87
C CYS A 46 -3.59 6.20 -7.26
N LEU A 47 -2.87 7.21 -7.75
CA LEU A 47 -1.56 7.60 -7.23
C LEU A 47 -1.49 9.12 -7.16
N GLU A 48 -1.10 9.66 -6.00
CA GLU A 48 -0.78 11.08 -5.89
C GLU A 48 0.57 11.25 -5.23
N ARG A 49 1.38 12.14 -5.80
CA ARG A 49 2.69 12.48 -5.25
C ARG A 49 2.66 13.94 -4.82
N ILE A 50 2.89 14.16 -3.53
CA ILE A 50 2.96 15.51 -2.96
C ILE A 50 4.18 16.23 -3.54
N ASP A 51 4.03 17.50 -3.85
CA ASP A 51 5.10 18.32 -4.40
C ASP A 51 6.34 18.27 -3.50
N GLY A 52 7.52 18.16 -4.12
CA GLY A 52 8.78 18.07 -3.39
C GLY A 52 9.17 16.67 -2.93
N THR A 53 8.33 15.68 -3.11
CA THR A 53 8.66 14.28 -2.79
C THR A 53 9.67 13.74 -3.78
N MET A 54 10.61 12.91 -3.30
CA MET A 54 11.59 12.26 -4.19
C MET A 54 10.89 11.49 -5.32
N ILE A 55 11.44 11.55 -6.51
CA ILE A 55 10.82 10.99 -7.72
C ILE A 55 10.57 9.50 -7.59
N ALA A 56 11.48 8.76 -6.97
CA ALA A 56 11.37 7.31 -6.81
C ALA A 56 10.16 6.88 -5.98
N ALA A 57 9.63 7.76 -5.14
CA ALA A 57 8.56 7.41 -4.20
C ALA A 57 7.29 6.91 -4.90
N ALA A 58 6.94 7.43 -6.07
CA ALA A 58 5.74 7.00 -6.79
C ALA A 58 5.76 5.50 -7.10
N ASN A 59 6.83 5.01 -7.73
CA ASN A 59 6.96 3.60 -8.08
C ASN A 59 7.14 2.72 -6.84
N ILE A 60 7.82 3.22 -5.82
CA ILE A 60 7.98 2.50 -4.55
C ILE A 60 6.61 2.31 -3.88
N ALA A 61 5.79 3.35 -3.84
CA ALA A 61 4.45 3.26 -3.26
C ALA A 61 3.58 2.24 -3.99
N ILE A 62 3.59 2.26 -5.33
CA ILE A 62 2.85 1.28 -6.13
C ILE A 62 3.32 -0.15 -5.79
N GLY A 63 4.64 -0.36 -5.74
CA GLY A 63 5.21 -1.66 -5.42
C GLY A 63 4.86 -2.13 -4.00
N LYS A 64 4.93 -1.24 -3.01
CA LYS A 64 4.53 -1.57 -1.63
C LYS A 64 3.05 -1.99 -1.54
N ALA A 65 2.17 -1.26 -2.22
CA ALA A 65 0.74 -1.58 -2.20
C ALA A 65 0.47 -2.93 -2.88
N ALA A 66 1.04 -3.16 -4.06
CA ALA A 66 0.90 -4.42 -4.77
C ALA A 66 1.46 -5.61 -3.97
N THR A 67 2.60 -5.40 -3.31
CA THR A 67 3.23 -6.43 -2.46
C THR A 67 2.33 -6.79 -1.28
N ALA A 68 1.76 -5.80 -0.60
CA ALA A 68 0.87 -6.04 0.53
C ALA A 68 -0.37 -6.85 0.13
N VAL A 69 -0.98 -6.54 -1.02
CA VAL A 69 -2.12 -7.28 -1.55
C VAL A 69 -1.70 -8.70 -1.96
N GLY A 70 -0.61 -8.82 -2.72
CA GLY A 70 -0.16 -10.10 -3.25
C GLY A 70 0.22 -11.10 -2.17
N PHE A 71 0.83 -10.65 -1.10
CA PHE A 71 1.27 -11.51 0.01
C PHE A 71 0.30 -11.49 1.19
N LYS A 72 -0.80 -10.76 1.09
CA LYS A 72 -1.89 -10.71 2.10
C LYS A 72 -1.41 -10.30 3.49
N ARG A 73 -0.47 -9.36 3.58
CA ARG A 73 0.08 -8.91 4.87
C ARG A 73 0.69 -7.52 4.78
N PRO A 74 0.75 -6.80 5.89
CA PRO A 74 1.40 -5.48 5.92
C PRO A 74 2.86 -5.54 5.49
N GLY A 75 3.31 -4.50 4.81
CA GLY A 75 4.69 -4.39 4.38
C GLY A 75 5.70 -4.47 5.52
N LYS A 76 5.37 -3.92 6.69
CA LYS A 76 6.25 -4.01 7.86
C LYS A 76 6.50 -5.44 8.33
N VAL A 77 5.52 -6.33 8.18
CA VAL A 77 5.65 -7.74 8.50
C VAL A 77 6.60 -8.41 7.51
N LEU A 78 6.43 -8.10 6.23
CA LEU A 78 7.31 -8.62 5.17
C LEU A 78 8.74 -8.10 5.32
N GLU A 79 8.90 -6.81 5.64
CA GLU A 79 10.21 -6.21 5.86
C GLU A 79 10.98 -6.95 6.95
N LYS A 80 10.33 -7.19 8.07
CA LYS A 80 10.92 -7.96 9.17
C LYS A 80 11.25 -9.39 8.77
N THR A 81 10.33 -10.06 8.08
CA THR A 81 10.52 -11.42 7.63
C THR A 81 11.71 -11.54 6.69
N VAL A 82 11.81 -10.66 5.70
CA VAL A 82 12.90 -10.68 4.72
C VAL A 82 14.24 -10.32 5.34
N SER A 83 14.26 -9.34 6.24
CA SER A 83 15.52 -8.86 6.83
C SER A 83 16.04 -9.72 7.97
N GLU A 84 15.16 -10.36 8.76
CA GLU A 84 15.56 -11.02 10.01
C GLU A 84 15.31 -12.52 10.05
N VAL A 85 14.31 -13.00 9.30
CA VAL A 85 13.83 -14.39 9.44
C VAL A 85 14.18 -15.23 8.22
N ARG A 86 13.88 -14.73 7.02
CA ARG A 86 14.03 -15.52 5.80
C ARG A 86 14.52 -14.64 4.65
N VAL A 87 15.81 -14.35 4.66
CA VAL A 87 16.48 -13.49 3.67
C VAL A 87 16.27 -13.98 2.24
N ALA A 88 16.16 -15.29 2.04
CA ALA A 88 15.91 -15.88 0.71
C ALA A 88 14.62 -15.37 0.05
N MET A 89 13.68 -14.80 0.81
CA MET A 89 12.47 -14.20 0.24
C MET A 89 12.74 -13.00 -0.67
N GLN A 90 13.94 -12.45 -0.65
CA GLN A 90 14.33 -11.39 -1.59
C GLN A 90 14.21 -11.85 -3.05
N THR A 91 14.29 -13.16 -3.31
CA THR A 91 14.17 -13.70 -4.67
C THR A 91 12.73 -13.70 -5.21
N LEU A 92 11.73 -13.49 -4.34
CA LEU A 92 10.31 -13.55 -4.72
C LEU A 92 9.91 -12.51 -5.75
N GLY A 93 10.65 -11.42 -5.86
CA GLY A 93 10.43 -10.42 -6.90
C GLY A 93 10.50 -10.99 -8.32
N ASN A 94 11.22 -12.10 -8.51
CA ASN A 94 11.31 -12.77 -9.80
C ASN A 94 10.03 -13.57 -10.15
N ALA A 95 9.18 -13.81 -9.17
CA ALA A 95 7.95 -14.59 -9.32
C ALA A 95 6.68 -13.75 -9.32
N THR A 96 6.79 -12.44 -9.14
CA THR A 96 5.63 -11.52 -9.08
C THR A 96 5.58 -10.66 -10.33
N PRO A 97 4.38 -10.42 -10.89
CA PRO A 97 4.23 -9.54 -12.06
C PRO A 97 4.48 -8.05 -11.72
N ALA A 98 4.21 -7.66 -10.47
CA ALA A 98 4.49 -6.31 -9.98
C ALA A 98 5.82 -6.31 -9.21
N PRO A 99 6.48 -5.16 -9.07
CA PRO A 99 7.69 -5.07 -8.26
C PRO A 99 7.44 -5.54 -6.83
N PHE A 100 8.38 -6.34 -6.31
CA PHE A 100 8.34 -6.80 -4.92
C PHE A 100 9.04 -5.77 -4.04
N VAL A 101 8.26 -5.07 -3.22
CA VAL A 101 8.78 -4.01 -2.33
C VAL A 101 8.30 -4.31 -0.90
N PRO A 102 9.01 -5.20 -0.18
CA PRO A 102 8.61 -5.63 1.16
C PRO A 102 9.06 -4.64 2.24
N LEU A 103 8.51 -3.43 2.20
CA LEU A 103 8.85 -2.35 3.12
C LEU A 103 7.62 -1.85 3.87
N MET A 104 7.84 -1.33 5.09
CA MET A 104 6.75 -0.73 5.86
C MET A 104 6.10 0.44 5.11
N GLY A 105 4.83 0.69 5.39
CA GLY A 105 4.04 1.72 4.73
C GLY A 105 3.01 1.17 3.75
N GLY A 106 3.01 -0.13 3.50
CA GLY A 106 2.00 -0.79 2.66
C GLY A 106 1.05 -1.67 3.47
N TYR A 107 -0.23 -1.64 3.12
CA TYR A 107 -1.27 -2.41 3.81
C TYR A 107 -2.27 -3.00 2.82
N PRO A 108 -2.66 -4.27 3.00
CA PRO A 108 -3.88 -4.75 2.36
C PRO A 108 -5.09 -4.12 3.07
N ILE A 109 -6.12 -3.81 2.31
CA ILE A 109 -7.37 -3.30 2.88
C ILE A 109 -8.36 -4.44 2.91
N VAL A 110 -8.83 -4.77 4.11
CA VAL A 110 -9.72 -5.90 4.35
C VAL A 110 -11.09 -5.39 4.74
N VAL A 111 -12.11 -5.81 4.01
CA VAL A 111 -13.52 -5.49 4.29
C VAL A 111 -14.29 -6.80 4.32
N ASP A 112 -15.00 -7.04 5.41
CA ASP A 112 -15.78 -8.28 5.62
C ASP A 112 -14.95 -9.55 5.36
N GLY A 113 -13.70 -9.56 5.81
CA GLY A 113 -12.79 -10.70 5.69
C GLY A 113 -12.16 -10.86 4.32
N GLU A 114 -12.45 -9.99 3.34
CA GLU A 114 -11.87 -10.04 2.00
C GLU A 114 -10.90 -8.90 1.76
N ILE A 115 -9.81 -9.17 1.07
CA ILE A 115 -8.90 -8.13 0.61
C ILE A 115 -9.52 -7.48 -0.64
N VAL A 116 -9.87 -6.21 -0.51
CA VAL A 116 -10.52 -5.44 -1.57
C VAL A 116 -9.56 -4.53 -2.33
N GLY A 117 -8.35 -4.40 -1.84
CA GLY A 117 -7.31 -3.57 -2.43
C GLY A 117 -6.17 -3.37 -1.45
N GLY A 118 -5.34 -2.40 -1.75
CA GLY A 118 -4.22 -2.03 -0.88
C GLY A 118 -3.88 -0.55 -0.98
N LEU A 119 -3.23 -0.06 0.05
CA LEU A 119 -2.74 1.31 0.10
C LEU A 119 -1.28 1.29 0.56
N ALA A 120 -0.48 2.17 -0.01
CA ALA A 120 0.88 2.35 0.47
C ALA A 120 1.33 3.80 0.38
N VAL A 121 2.25 4.14 1.26
CA VAL A 121 2.91 5.44 1.31
C VAL A 121 4.41 5.24 1.21
N ALA A 122 5.07 6.07 0.44
CA ALA A 122 6.53 6.10 0.30
C ALA A 122 7.01 7.55 0.25
N GLY A 123 8.27 7.78 0.65
CA GLY A 123 8.89 9.09 0.50
C GLY A 123 8.49 10.13 1.54
N ALA A 124 7.94 9.73 2.68
CA ALA A 124 7.60 10.63 3.79
C ALA A 124 8.78 10.79 4.77
N GLU A 125 9.99 10.90 4.22
CA GLU A 125 11.29 11.06 4.88
C GLU A 125 11.84 9.78 5.52
N ASN A 126 11.00 8.96 6.14
CA ASN A 126 11.40 7.68 6.72
C ASN A 126 10.24 6.69 6.71
N GLY A 127 10.55 5.42 6.98
CA GLY A 127 9.55 4.35 6.96
C GLY A 127 8.49 4.50 8.04
N GLU A 128 8.84 5.05 9.19
CA GLU A 128 7.90 5.26 10.29
C GLU A 128 6.83 6.28 9.91
N ASN A 129 7.19 7.35 9.22
CA ASN A 129 6.21 8.32 8.72
C ASN A 129 5.31 7.70 7.65
N ASP A 130 5.89 6.91 6.73
CA ASP A 130 5.11 6.18 5.73
C ASP A 130 4.04 5.32 6.43
N GLU A 131 4.43 4.62 7.48
CA GLU A 131 3.56 3.74 8.25
C GLU A 131 2.45 4.51 8.95
N ILE A 132 2.79 5.62 9.64
CA ILE A 132 1.82 6.47 10.33
C ILE A 132 0.76 7.01 9.37
N ILE A 133 1.19 7.49 8.21
CA ILE A 133 0.30 8.05 7.20
C ILE A 133 -0.63 6.97 6.64
N ALA A 134 -0.08 5.80 6.33
CA ALA A 134 -0.88 4.69 5.78
C ALA A 134 -1.95 4.23 6.77
N LEU A 135 -1.58 4.02 8.03
CA LEU A 135 -2.51 3.61 9.07
C LEU A 135 -3.60 4.65 9.31
N TYR A 136 -3.23 5.92 9.36
CA TYR A 136 -4.20 7.00 9.53
C TYR A 136 -5.26 6.97 8.42
N ALA A 137 -4.83 6.81 7.18
CA ALA A 137 -5.74 6.77 6.04
C ALA A 137 -6.72 5.60 6.14
N ILE A 138 -6.21 4.41 6.45
CA ILE A 138 -7.05 3.19 6.54
C ILE A 138 -8.01 3.29 7.72
N GLU A 139 -7.55 3.70 8.89
CA GLU A 139 -8.38 3.81 10.08
C GLU A 139 -9.52 4.81 9.87
N ASN A 140 -9.24 5.96 9.29
CA ASN A 140 -10.28 6.94 9.01
C ASN A 140 -11.25 6.47 7.92
N PHE A 141 -10.76 5.80 6.89
CA PHE A 141 -11.60 5.22 5.85
C PHE A 141 -12.53 4.14 6.41
N MET A 142 -12.03 3.28 7.29
CA MET A 142 -12.81 2.20 7.91
C MET A 142 -13.70 2.68 9.06
N GLY A 143 -13.51 3.91 9.54
CA GLY A 143 -14.32 4.47 10.63
C GLY A 143 -13.86 4.08 12.04
N PHE A 144 -12.59 3.73 12.19
CA PHE A 144 -12.00 3.41 13.50
C PHE A 144 -11.56 4.67 14.25
#